data_f5e3b542168b902ff38425b29ce82592
#
_entry.id   f5e3b542168b902ff38425b29ce82592
#
_cell.length_a   1.000
_cell.length_b   1.000
_cell.length_c   1.000
_cell.angle_alpha   90.00
_cell.angle_beta   90.00
_cell.angle_gamma   90.00
#
_symmetry.space_group_name_H-M   'P 1'
#
loop_
_entity.id
_entity.type
_entity.pdbx_description
1 polymer ?
#
loop_
_entity_poly.entity_id
_entity_poly.type
_entity_poly.pdbx_seq_one_letter_code
_entity_poly.pdbx_strand_id
1 'polypeptide(L)' 'MDNNEKYILVMGNKSYCEETNSFQGDEKRAKRFDTYSEAASKKKKLYKKIFGNISIKIIHE' A
#
# COMPACT_ATOMS: atom_id res chain seq x y z
N MET A 1 -11.00 3.53 22.07
CA MET A 1 -10.58 4.63 21.18
C MET A 1 -10.20 4.10 19.81
N ASP A 2 -10.79 4.68 18.82
CA ASP A 2 -10.57 4.22 17.46
C ASP A 2 -9.32 4.82 16.87
N ASN A 3 -8.52 3.95 16.32
CA ASN A 3 -7.34 4.36 15.61
C ASN A 3 -7.66 4.25 14.12
N ASN A 4 -7.83 5.38 13.47
CA ASN A 4 -8.21 5.42 12.06
C ASN A 4 -7.02 5.38 11.13
N GLU A 5 -5.91 4.91 11.63
CA GLU A 5 -4.71 4.78 10.81
C GLU A 5 -4.80 3.54 9.93
N LYS A 6 -4.49 3.73 8.67
CA LYS A 6 -4.40 2.64 7.71
C LYS A 6 -3.06 2.74 7.00
N TYR A 7 -2.66 1.66 6.40
CA TYR A 7 -1.37 1.57 5.73
C TYR A 7 -1.60 1.28 4.25
N ILE A 8 -0.88 2.00 3.40
CA ILE A 8 -0.93 1.74 1.96
C ILE A 8 0.48 1.57 1.44
N LEU A 9 0.60 0.91 0.31
CA LEU A 9 1.89 0.73 -0.34
C LEU A 9 2.02 1.75 -1.46
N VAL A 10 3.17 2.44 -1.48
CA VAL A 10 3.42 3.47 -2.48
C VAL A 10 4.74 3.21 -3.19
N MET A 11 4.80 3.60 -4.44
CA MET A 11 6.01 3.51 -5.25
C MET A 11 6.10 4.79 -6.08
N GLY A 12 7.03 5.67 -5.66
CA GLY A 12 7.07 6.99 -6.24
C GLY A 12 5.82 7.78 -5.88
N ASN A 13 5.10 8.25 -6.88
CA ASN A 13 3.84 8.96 -6.66
C ASN A 13 2.61 8.09 -6.96
N LYS A 14 2.78 6.77 -6.99
CA LYS A 14 1.71 5.83 -7.26
C LYS A 14 1.45 4.96 -6.05
N SER A 15 0.19 4.54 -5.90
CA SER A 15 -0.24 3.70 -4.78
C SER A 15 -0.74 2.36 -5.28
N TYR A 16 -0.50 1.31 -4.51
CA TYR A 16 -0.93 -0.03 -4.90
C TYR A 16 -2.44 -0.16 -4.83
N CYS A 17 -3.03 -0.62 -5.92
CA CYS A 17 -4.45 -0.89 -6.01
C CYS A 17 -4.67 -2.39 -6.19
N GLU A 18 -5.34 -3.02 -5.24
CA GLU A 18 -5.56 -4.46 -5.27
C GLU A 18 -6.50 -4.87 -6.39
N GLU A 19 -7.49 -4.04 -6.70
CA GLU A 19 -8.46 -4.36 -7.75
C GLU A 19 -7.81 -4.56 -9.11
N THR A 20 -6.81 -3.72 -9.42
CA THR A 20 -6.08 -3.82 -10.68
C THR A 20 -4.77 -4.57 -10.53
N ASN A 21 -4.41 -4.90 -9.30
CA ASN A 21 -3.15 -5.56 -8.96
C ASN A 21 -1.94 -4.79 -9.52
N SER A 22 -2.01 -3.47 -9.44
CA SER A 22 -0.96 -2.61 -9.97
C SER A 22 -0.90 -1.30 -9.20
N PHE A 23 0.14 -0.51 -9.46
CA PHE A 23 0.29 0.80 -8.85
C PHE A 23 -0.39 1.85 -9.71
N GLN A 24 -1.28 2.61 -9.09
CA GLN A 24 -2.09 3.63 -9.76
C GLN A 24 -1.84 4.99 -9.12
N GLY A 25 -2.07 6.05 -9.89
CA GLY A 25 -1.91 7.41 -9.38
C GLY A 25 -3.02 7.85 -8.45
N ASP A 26 -4.07 7.07 -8.28
CA ASP A 26 -5.21 7.43 -7.45
C ASP A 26 -5.10 6.80 -6.06
N GLU A 27 -4.67 7.61 -5.08
CA GLU A 27 -4.51 7.13 -3.72
C GLU A 27 -5.84 6.70 -3.08
N LYS A 28 -6.94 7.26 -3.54
CA LYS A 28 -8.26 6.92 -2.99
C LYS A 28 -8.62 5.46 -3.25
N ARG A 29 -8.07 4.89 -4.30
CA ARG A 29 -8.31 3.48 -4.65
C ARG A 29 -7.26 2.55 -4.11
N ALA A 30 -6.28 3.07 -3.38
CA ALA A 30 -5.22 2.25 -2.83
C ALA A 30 -5.77 1.27 -1.82
N LYS A 31 -5.20 0.08 -1.81
CA LYS A 31 -5.55 -0.95 -0.83
C LYS A 31 -5.16 -0.48 0.57
N ARG A 32 -6.13 -0.49 1.48
CA ARG A 32 -5.90 -0.15 2.89
C ARG A 32 -5.61 -1.41 3.68
N PHE A 33 -4.49 -1.41 4.36
CA PHE A 33 -4.12 -2.49 5.27
C PHE A 33 -4.36 -2.04 6.69
N ASP A 34 -4.93 -2.92 7.50
CA ASP A 34 -5.25 -2.58 8.88
C ASP A 34 -4.03 -2.51 9.78
N THR A 35 -3.01 -3.29 9.47
CA THR A 35 -1.79 -3.34 10.27
C THR A 35 -0.56 -3.16 9.40
N TYR A 36 0.50 -2.68 10.03
CA TYR A 36 1.78 -2.56 9.36
C TYR A 36 2.28 -3.92 8.88
N SER A 37 2.05 -4.95 9.69
CA SER A 37 2.48 -6.30 9.38
C SER A 37 1.87 -6.80 8.07
N GLU A 38 0.58 -6.54 7.88
CA GLU A 38 -0.11 -6.93 6.64
C GLU A 38 0.46 -6.21 5.44
N ALA A 39 0.69 -4.90 5.59
CA ALA A 39 1.26 -4.10 4.51
C ALA A 39 2.68 -4.58 4.16
N ALA A 40 3.49 -4.85 5.17
CA ALA A 40 4.85 -5.32 4.96
C ALA A 40 4.87 -6.68 4.27
N SER A 41 3.96 -7.56 4.65
CA SER A 41 3.84 -8.88 4.04
C SER A 41 3.51 -8.77 2.55
N LYS A 42 2.56 -7.91 2.20
CA LYS A 42 2.19 -7.69 0.81
C LYS A 42 3.34 -7.05 0.03
N LYS A 43 4.01 -6.09 0.63
CA LYS A 43 5.16 -5.44 0.03
C LYS A 43 6.23 -6.46 -0.36
N LYS A 44 6.49 -7.40 0.54
CA LYS A 44 7.47 -8.45 0.31
C LYS A 44 7.10 -9.33 -0.87
N LYS A 45 5.81 -9.65 -0.99
CA LYS A 45 5.32 -10.44 -2.12
C LYS A 45 5.44 -9.68 -3.43
N LEU A 46 5.18 -8.39 -3.40
CA LEU A 46 5.24 -7.56 -4.61
C LEU A 46 6.66 -7.39 -5.12
N TYR A 47 7.65 -7.39 -4.24
CA TYR A 47 9.04 -7.28 -4.66
C TYR A 47 9.50 -8.41 -5.56
N LYS A 48 8.81 -9.52 -5.53
CA LYS A 48 9.12 -10.65 -6.41
C LYS A 48 8.68 -10.41 -7.84
N LYS A 49 7.75 -9.48 -8.05
CA LYS A 49 7.15 -9.23 -9.36
C LYS A 49 7.45 -7.84 -9.90
N ILE A 50 7.71 -6.90 -9.02
CA ILE A 50 7.83 -5.50 -9.38
C ILE A 50 9.20 -4.99 -8.94
N PHE A 51 9.94 -4.42 -9.88
CA PHE A 51 11.22 -3.79 -9.57
C PHE A 51 10.96 -2.34 -9.23
N GLY A 52 11.39 -1.92 -8.05
CA GLY A 52 11.22 -0.56 -7.60
C GLY A 52 11.20 -0.48 -6.10
N ASN A 53 11.28 0.74 -5.59
CA ASN A 53 11.26 0.96 -4.15
C ASN A 53 9.84 1.16 -3.69
N ILE A 54 9.31 0.14 -3.02
CA ILE A 54 7.98 0.20 -2.45
C ILE A 54 8.10 0.63 -1.00
N SER A 55 7.34 1.63 -0.62
CA SER A 55 7.32 2.15 0.74
C SER A 55 5.94 1.98 1.35
N ILE A 56 5.89 1.95 2.67
CA ILE A 56 4.62 1.88 3.39
C ILE A 56 4.29 3.28 3.88
N LYS A 57 3.11 3.77 3.54
CA LYS A 57 2.66 5.08 3.95
C LYS A 57 1.50 4.93 4.92
N ILE A 58 1.52 5.70 6.00
CA ILE A 58 0.43 5.72 6.96
C ILE A 58 -0.54 6.83 6.56
N ILE A 59 -1.81 6.48 6.49
CA ILE A 59 -2.85 7.47 6.21
C ILE A 59 -3.86 7.46 7.35
N HIS A 60 -4.50 8.59 7.54
CA HIS A 60 -5.53 8.76 8.56
C HIS A 60 -6.87 8.91 7.89
N GLU A 61 -7.79 8.04 8.26
CA GLU A 61 -9.14 8.06 7.67
C GLU A 61 -10.23 8.33 8.68
#